data_7cac798c20bbe8388e59e3ce2f63f02a
#
_entry.id   7cac798c20bbe8388e59e3ce2f63f02a
#
_cell.length_a   1.000
_cell.length_b   1.000
_cell.length_c   1.000
_cell.angle_alpha   90.00
_cell.angle_beta   90.00
_cell.angle_gamma   90.00
#
_symmetry.space_group_name_H-M   'P 1'
#
loop_
_entity.id
_entity.type
_entity.pdbx_description
1 polymer ?
#
loop_
_entity_poly.entity_id
_entity_poly.type
_entity_poly.pdbx_seq_one_letter_code
_entity_poly.pdbx_strand_id
1 'polypeptide(L)'
;MPSIRILSDKVANQIAAGEVVERPVAVVKELVENSIDAGASKIEIEFRNGGKSYIRVEDNGIGMNHDQALLCLERHATSKIRKASDLNQIQTFGFRGEALPSISSVSRFTLRTRTKDSSEGNEILINGGKMIHVKDCGMPIGTRIEVAHLFNSVPGRRKFLKTEVTESSHIIHIAKLYALAHPKITFSLIESGRTLFRSPACEVLVDRVREIFGKSLAETLTPIEITEKEIKLGGLIGKPGFSRPTRKEMIFFVNRRPVESKTISYSLLEAYHTYAPKGRFPPAVLFLEVDPAQVDVNVHPAKRELRFREEAKIRTFLIQSILKSIKQISEVSKPEISHAEVEKDIFSGHATPQIDENILSNYKITNDEKAFKLSPMEPELELSQNYQNKNSDVSGKTVSGDIVKDEEVKLVGLRGELNVSWQLIDLSHGNMAIFRTSEGLVGFHCLAAFERIKFEQMEDSFDKEKRIDGQKLMFTEAIELSGLESTLLKDSLPALEQIGFVIEEFGRNFYRLIECPAWVSPEFARSYILDFVEIASTASGVGDTETFVKNAMVKNSTKNIGHKGRFTEEDAIQLANQLLGCRNPYTCPKGKPTFFELPVRDFEDRFRRKL
;
A
#
# COMPACT_ATOMS: atom_id res chain seq x y z
N MET A 1 -8.21 57.05 11.18
CA MET A 1 -8.55 55.62 11.14
C MET A 1 -8.86 55.24 9.70
N PRO A 2 -8.40 54.12 9.18
CA PRO A 2 -8.81 53.69 7.85
C PRO A 2 -10.33 53.48 7.80
N SER A 3 -10.99 54.10 6.83
CA SER A 3 -12.45 54.01 6.67
C SER A 3 -12.82 52.66 6.05
N ILE A 4 -13.81 51.99 6.57
CA ILE A 4 -14.43 50.78 5.98
C ILE A 4 -15.08 51.18 4.65
N ARG A 5 -14.78 50.45 3.57
CA ARG A 5 -15.33 50.68 2.23
C ARG A 5 -15.83 49.38 1.63
N ILE A 6 -16.88 49.46 0.84
CA ILE A 6 -17.34 48.34 0.01
C ILE A 6 -16.34 48.17 -1.13
N LEU A 7 -15.83 46.95 -1.30
CA LEU A 7 -14.91 46.60 -2.39
C LEU A 7 -15.68 46.63 -3.73
N SER A 8 -14.99 46.98 -4.80
CA SER A 8 -15.53 46.78 -6.14
C SER A 8 -15.73 45.29 -6.44
N ASP A 9 -16.73 44.94 -7.24
CA ASP A 9 -17.02 43.55 -7.63
C ASP A 9 -15.80 42.81 -8.17
N LYS A 10 -14.96 43.51 -8.94
CA LYS A 10 -13.71 42.98 -9.45
C LYS A 10 -12.76 42.53 -8.33
N VAL A 11 -12.57 43.35 -7.31
CA VAL A 11 -11.67 43.03 -6.17
C VAL A 11 -12.31 41.97 -5.29
N ALA A 12 -13.61 42.05 -5.03
CA ALA A 12 -14.36 41.04 -4.28
C ALA A 12 -14.27 39.67 -4.99
N ASN A 13 -14.39 39.65 -6.33
CA ASN A 13 -14.26 38.44 -7.15
C ASN A 13 -12.84 37.84 -7.10
N GLN A 14 -11.80 38.69 -7.11
CA GLN A 14 -10.43 38.25 -7.00
C GLN A 14 -10.07 37.70 -5.61
N ILE A 15 -10.68 38.23 -4.54
CA ILE A 15 -10.52 37.70 -3.17
C ILE A 15 -11.21 36.35 -3.05
N ALA A 16 -12.47 36.23 -3.45
CA ALA A 16 -13.21 34.98 -3.41
C ALA A 16 -12.60 33.89 -4.33
N ALA A 17 -12.08 34.29 -5.52
CA ALA A 17 -11.31 33.38 -6.34
C ALA A 17 -10.08 32.82 -5.59
N GLY A 18 -9.66 33.49 -4.52
CA GLY A 18 -8.57 33.06 -3.65
C GLY A 18 -8.86 31.83 -2.81
N GLU A 19 -10.07 31.71 -2.42
CA GLU A 19 -10.52 30.60 -1.58
C GLU A 19 -10.87 29.37 -2.43
N VAL A 20 -11.28 29.57 -3.69
CA VAL A 20 -11.69 28.50 -4.61
C VAL A 20 -10.56 28.03 -5.50
N VAL A 21 -9.74 28.95 -6.01
CA VAL A 21 -8.68 28.69 -6.99
C VAL A 21 -7.32 29.08 -6.40
N GLU A 22 -6.70 28.19 -5.67
CA GLU A 22 -5.35 28.41 -5.13
C GLU A 22 -4.24 28.16 -6.15
N ARG A 23 -4.43 27.18 -7.04
CA ARG A 23 -3.41 26.65 -7.98
C ARG A 23 -4.05 25.95 -9.18
N PRO A 24 -3.28 25.64 -10.25
CA PRO A 24 -3.79 25.00 -11.46
C PRO A 24 -4.57 23.71 -11.22
N VAL A 25 -4.14 22.86 -10.28
CA VAL A 25 -4.83 21.60 -9.94
C VAL A 25 -6.26 21.84 -9.42
N ALA A 26 -6.52 22.95 -8.73
CA ALA A 26 -7.86 23.29 -8.26
C ALA A 26 -8.81 23.59 -9.44
N VAL A 27 -8.30 24.29 -10.46
CA VAL A 27 -9.05 24.51 -11.71
C VAL A 27 -9.42 23.19 -12.37
N VAL A 28 -8.44 22.31 -12.60
CA VAL A 28 -8.67 21.00 -13.21
C VAL A 28 -9.69 20.19 -12.41
N LYS A 29 -9.56 20.18 -11.09
CA LYS A 29 -10.48 19.48 -10.19
C LYS A 29 -11.92 19.96 -10.38
N GLU A 30 -12.17 21.26 -10.25
CA GLU A 30 -13.52 21.83 -10.36
C GLU A 30 -14.14 21.59 -11.76
N LEU A 31 -13.34 21.71 -12.83
CA LEU A 31 -13.82 21.47 -14.20
C LEU A 31 -14.16 19.99 -14.43
N VAL A 32 -13.32 19.07 -13.97
CA VAL A 32 -13.57 17.61 -14.07
C VAL A 32 -14.81 17.22 -13.25
N GLU A 33 -14.96 17.75 -12.03
CA GLU A 33 -16.14 17.52 -11.20
C GLU A 33 -17.43 18.00 -11.89
N ASN A 34 -17.38 19.16 -12.56
CA ASN A 34 -18.51 19.66 -13.34
C ASN A 34 -18.83 18.77 -14.55
N SER A 35 -17.83 18.24 -15.25
CA SER A 35 -18.01 17.31 -16.35
C SER A 35 -18.64 15.98 -15.89
N ILE A 36 -18.24 15.46 -14.73
CA ILE A 36 -18.85 14.26 -14.12
C ILE A 36 -20.31 14.54 -13.73
N ASP A 37 -20.57 15.67 -13.08
CA ASP A 37 -21.93 16.09 -12.69
C ASP A 37 -22.83 16.34 -13.91
N ALA A 38 -22.26 16.69 -15.08
CA ALA A 38 -22.97 16.83 -16.36
C ALA A 38 -23.24 15.47 -17.06
N GLY A 39 -22.91 14.35 -16.41
CA GLY A 39 -23.15 13.00 -16.94
C GLY A 39 -22.25 12.63 -18.14
N ALA A 40 -21.06 13.21 -18.23
CA ALA A 40 -20.13 12.91 -19.29
C ALA A 40 -19.69 11.43 -19.26
N SER A 41 -19.62 10.82 -20.44
CA SER A 41 -19.02 9.49 -20.63
C SER A 41 -17.57 9.56 -21.15
N LYS A 42 -17.11 10.75 -21.57
CA LYS A 42 -15.76 11.03 -22.01
C LYS A 42 -15.31 12.38 -21.50
N ILE A 43 -14.11 12.43 -20.89
CA ILE A 43 -13.47 13.65 -20.38
C ILE A 43 -12.03 13.69 -20.90
N GLU A 44 -11.67 14.79 -21.55
CA GLU A 44 -10.33 15.06 -22.03
C GLU A 44 -9.74 16.28 -21.31
N ILE A 45 -8.55 16.11 -20.75
CA ILE A 45 -7.83 17.13 -20.00
C ILE A 45 -6.53 17.42 -20.74
N GLU A 46 -6.31 18.68 -21.15
CA GLU A 46 -5.02 19.13 -21.69
C GLU A 46 -4.48 20.28 -20.84
N PHE A 47 -3.18 20.28 -20.60
CA PHE A 47 -2.52 21.39 -19.92
C PHE A 47 -1.11 21.64 -20.46
N ARG A 48 -0.58 22.85 -20.22
CA ARG A 48 0.78 23.25 -20.61
C ARG A 48 1.43 24.03 -19.47
N ASN A 49 2.75 23.85 -19.32
CA ASN A 49 3.56 24.53 -18.29
C ASN A 49 2.97 24.36 -16.88
N GLY A 50 2.62 23.12 -16.48
CA GLY A 50 2.01 22.86 -15.19
C GLY A 50 0.63 23.50 -15.00
N GLY A 51 -0.09 23.78 -16.10
CA GLY A 51 -1.38 24.46 -16.07
C GLY A 51 -1.34 25.98 -15.88
N LYS A 52 -0.14 26.57 -15.82
CA LYS A 52 0.03 28.02 -15.65
C LYS A 52 -0.31 28.81 -16.91
N SER A 53 0.08 28.27 -18.07
CA SER A 53 -0.16 28.91 -19.36
C SER A 53 -1.47 28.50 -20.00
N TYR A 54 -1.88 27.23 -19.84
CA TYR A 54 -3.06 26.68 -20.47
C TYR A 54 -3.60 25.45 -19.73
N ILE A 55 -4.92 25.40 -19.57
CA ILE A 55 -5.70 24.23 -19.13
C ILE A 55 -6.93 24.17 -20.02
N ARG A 56 -7.25 22.97 -20.53
CA ARG A 56 -8.49 22.67 -21.24
C ARG A 56 -9.12 21.42 -20.64
N VAL A 57 -10.40 21.49 -20.36
CA VAL A 57 -11.24 20.34 -20.04
C VAL A 57 -12.38 20.30 -21.02
N GLU A 58 -12.55 19.16 -21.68
CA GLU A 58 -13.58 18.92 -22.67
C GLU A 58 -14.34 17.65 -22.32
N ASP A 59 -15.67 17.74 -22.36
CA ASP A 59 -16.57 16.62 -22.06
C ASP A 59 -17.69 16.51 -23.12
N ASN A 60 -18.33 15.35 -23.13
CA ASN A 60 -19.50 15.03 -23.93
C ASN A 60 -20.78 14.92 -23.08
N GLY A 61 -20.86 15.68 -21.99
CA GLY A 61 -22.04 15.73 -21.12
C GLY A 61 -23.24 16.43 -21.75
N ILE A 62 -24.25 16.76 -20.94
CA ILE A 62 -25.51 17.35 -21.43
C ILE A 62 -25.34 18.72 -22.07
N GLY A 63 -24.26 19.46 -21.79
CA GLY A 63 -24.03 20.82 -22.23
C GLY A 63 -24.96 21.84 -21.56
N MET A 64 -24.94 23.10 -22.06
CA MET A 64 -25.74 24.20 -21.57
C MET A 64 -26.34 24.94 -22.77
N ASN A 65 -27.59 25.43 -22.64
CA ASN A 65 -28.18 26.36 -23.60
C ASN A 65 -27.61 27.78 -23.40
N HIS A 66 -27.97 28.72 -24.25
CA HIS A 66 -27.47 30.11 -24.22
C HIS A 66 -27.63 30.76 -22.83
N ASP A 67 -28.83 30.72 -22.25
CA ASP A 67 -29.13 31.37 -20.97
C ASP A 67 -28.38 30.68 -19.82
N GLN A 68 -28.32 29.37 -19.81
CA GLN A 68 -27.56 28.60 -18.82
C GLN A 68 -26.05 28.86 -18.91
N ALA A 69 -25.51 29.03 -20.12
CA ALA A 69 -24.10 29.34 -20.33
C ALA A 69 -23.72 30.74 -19.81
N LEU A 70 -24.63 31.72 -19.91
CA LEU A 70 -24.44 33.02 -19.27
C LEU A 70 -24.60 32.92 -17.74
N LEU A 71 -25.68 32.26 -17.29
CA LEU A 71 -26.01 32.17 -15.88
C LEU A 71 -24.94 31.40 -15.07
N CYS A 72 -24.26 30.39 -15.65
CA CYS A 72 -23.22 29.63 -14.94
C CYS A 72 -21.98 30.47 -14.58
N LEU A 73 -21.86 31.68 -15.13
CA LEU A 73 -20.78 32.64 -14.86
C LEU A 73 -21.17 33.67 -13.78
N GLU A 74 -22.43 33.66 -13.36
CA GLU A 74 -22.89 34.45 -12.23
C GLU A 74 -22.63 33.77 -10.90
N ARG A 75 -22.38 34.55 -9.87
CA ARG A 75 -22.18 34.03 -8.52
C ARG A 75 -23.44 33.44 -7.94
N HIS A 76 -23.28 32.38 -7.17
CA HIS A 76 -24.39 31.69 -6.49
C HIS A 76 -25.40 31.06 -7.46
N ALA A 77 -25.11 31.02 -8.76
CA ALA A 77 -25.90 30.30 -9.74
C ALA A 77 -25.52 28.83 -9.78
N THR A 78 -26.43 27.97 -9.41
CA THR A 78 -26.25 26.53 -9.39
C THR A 78 -27.52 25.78 -9.74
N SER A 79 -27.37 24.69 -10.50
CA SER A 79 -28.47 23.76 -10.81
C SER A 79 -28.57 22.62 -9.78
N LYS A 80 -27.64 22.54 -8.80
CA LYS A 80 -27.39 21.35 -7.98
C LYS A 80 -28.08 21.35 -6.63
N ILE A 81 -28.41 22.52 -6.08
CA ILE A 81 -29.14 22.70 -4.83
C ILE A 81 -30.21 23.79 -4.99
N ARG A 82 -31.34 23.66 -4.30
CA ARG A 82 -32.43 24.63 -4.31
C ARG A 82 -32.85 25.08 -2.92
N LYS A 83 -32.69 24.20 -1.91
CA LYS A 83 -33.12 24.46 -0.52
C LYS A 83 -31.96 24.17 0.43
N ALA A 84 -32.01 24.80 1.61
CA ALA A 84 -31.02 24.57 2.66
C ALA A 84 -30.96 23.09 3.13
N SER A 85 -32.11 22.39 3.07
CA SER A 85 -32.16 20.93 3.36
C SER A 85 -31.30 20.09 2.43
N ASP A 86 -31.11 20.53 1.18
CA ASP A 86 -30.35 19.77 0.17
C ASP A 86 -28.84 19.68 0.55
N LEU A 87 -28.36 20.62 1.40
CA LEU A 87 -27.00 20.62 1.92
C LEU A 87 -26.67 19.37 2.76
N ASN A 88 -27.68 18.72 3.35
CA ASN A 88 -27.53 17.52 4.15
C ASN A 88 -27.45 16.22 3.31
N GLN A 89 -27.82 16.32 2.01
CA GLN A 89 -27.91 15.16 1.11
C GLN A 89 -27.23 15.42 -0.24
N ILE A 90 -26.06 16.09 -0.22
CA ILE A 90 -25.35 16.46 -1.44
C ILE A 90 -24.81 15.19 -2.12
N GLN A 91 -25.37 14.88 -3.29
CA GLN A 91 -24.91 13.78 -4.16
C GLN A 91 -23.95 14.26 -5.26
N THR A 92 -23.92 15.56 -5.56
CA THR A 92 -23.05 16.16 -6.58
C THR A 92 -21.72 16.62 -6.00
N PHE A 93 -20.68 16.68 -6.82
CA PHE A 93 -19.34 17.15 -6.40
C PHE A 93 -19.34 18.64 -6.09
N GLY A 94 -19.93 19.47 -6.95
CA GLY A 94 -20.07 20.92 -6.76
C GLY A 94 -21.48 21.31 -6.30
N PHE A 95 -21.62 22.42 -5.54
CA PHE A 95 -22.93 22.93 -5.11
C PHE A 95 -22.96 24.44 -4.89
N ARG A 96 -21.82 25.14 -4.79
CA ARG A 96 -21.74 26.55 -4.37
C ARG A 96 -22.00 27.55 -5.50
N GLY A 97 -21.89 27.16 -6.78
CA GLY A 97 -22.04 28.09 -7.92
C GLY A 97 -20.98 29.19 -7.98
N GLU A 98 -19.76 28.92 -7.52
CA GLU A 98 -18.69 29.93 -7.43
C GLU A 98 -17.45 29.57 -8.23
N ALA A 99 -17.29 28.30 -8.71
CA ALA A 99 -16.08 27.83 -9.36
C ALA A 99 -15.83 28.54 -10.70
N LEU A 100 -16.78 28.55 -11.62
CA LEU A 100 -16.62 29.18 -12.95
C LEU A 100 -16.44 30.68 -12.88
N PRO A 101 -17.23 31.44 -12.10
CA PRO A 101 -17.00 32.87 -11.89
C PRO A 101 -15.63 33.19 -11.32
N SER A 102 -15.17 32.38 -10.36
CA SER A 102 -13.84 32.53 -9.75
C SER A 102 -12.72 32.30 -10.74
N ILE A 103 -12.78 31.21 -11.53
CA ILE A 103 -11.77 30.87 -12.56
C ILE A 103 -11.71 31.97 -13.62
N SER A 104 -12.86 32.42 -14.12
CA SER A 104 -12.96 33.44 -15.17
C SER A 104 -12.40 34.80 -14.73
N SER A 105 -12.52 35.14 -13.44
CA SER A 105 -12.04 36.43 -12.89
C SER A 105 -10.51 36.54 -12.84
N VAL A 106 -9.79 35.41 -12.80
CA VAL A 106 -8.32 35.37 -12.64
C VAL A 106 -7.58 34.83 -13.86
N SER A 107 -8.27 34.63 -14.99
CA SER A 107 -7.70 34.04 -16.20
C SER A 107 -8.29 34.65 -17.48
N ARG A 108 -7.74 34.23 -18.63
CA ARG A 108 -8.44 34.32 -19.90
C ARG A 108 -9.22 33.02 -20.08
N PHE A 109 -10.51 33.11 -19.96
CA PHE A 109 -11.45 32.01 -19.87
C PHE A 109 -12.31 31.93 -21.13
N THR A 110 -12.36 30.77 -21.79
CA THR A 110 -13.24 30.49 -22.93
C THR A 110 -14.15 29.33 -22.57
N LEU A 111 -15.46 29.52 -22.62
CA LEU A 111 -16.46 28.48 -22.50
C LEU A 111 -17.11 28.25 -23.86
N ARG A 112 -17.12 27.01 -24.32
CA ARG A 112 -17.91 26.55 -25.45
C ARG A 112 -18.82 25.43 -24.99
N THR A 113 -20.11 25.51 -25.32
CA THR A 113 -21.06 24.49 -24.88
C THR A 113 -22.23 24.36 -25.84
N ARG A 114 -22.75 23.13 -25.99
CA ARG A 114 -23.92 22.84 -26.81
C ARG A 114 -24.75 21.72 -26.19
N THR A 115 -26.06 21.91 -26.15
CA THR A 115 -27.02 20.88 -25.75
C THR A 115 -27.42 20.01 -26.95
N LYS A 116 -28.07 18.89 -26.70
CA LYS A 116 -28.57 17.98 -27.73
C LYS A 116 -29.67 18.64 -28.60
N ASP A 117 -30.45 19.49 -28.00
CA ASP A 117 -31.62 20.12 -28.64
C ASP A 117 -31.27 21.38 -29.45
N SER A 118 -30.02 21.84 -29.38
CA SER A 118 -29.54 23.02 -30.13
C SER A 118 -28.70 22.59 -31.35
N SER A 119 -28.94 23.23 -32.51
CA SER A 119 -28.15 23.06 -33.72
C SER A 119 -26.77 23.69 -33.60
N GLU A 120 -26.67 24.78 -32.84
CA GLU A 120 -25.46 25.58 -32.66
C GLU A 120 -25.04 25.59 -31.20
N GLY A 121 -23.72 25.71 -30.97
CA GLY A 121 -23.14 25.91 -29.65
C GLY A 121 -22.93 27.41 -29.36
N ASN A 122 -22.64 27.71 -28.12
CA ASN A 122 -22.35 29.07 -27.65
C ASN A 122 -20.89 29.16 -27.23
N GLU A 123 -20.18 30.21 -27.66
CA GLU A 123 -18.83 30.55 -27.19
C GLU A 123 -18.90 31.86 -26.39
N ILE A 124 -18.39 31.81 -25.15
CA ILE A 124 -18.26 32.97 -24.26
C ILE A 124 -16.76 33.14 -23.95
N LEU A 125 -16.24 34.36 -24.21
CA LEU A 125 -14.86 34.72 -23.87
C LEU A 125 -14.87 35.79 -22.76
N ILE A 126 -14.14 35.48 -21.67
CA ILE A 126 -13.91 36.38 -20.54
C ILE A 126 -12.42 36.60 -20.37
N ASN A 127 -11.99 37.82 -20.07
CA ASN A 127 -10.62 38.13 -19.75
C ASN A 127 -10.52 38.91 -18.44
N GLY A 128 -9.96 38.29 -17.40
CA GLY A 128 -9.82 38.90 -16.08
C GLY A 128 -11.16 39.38 -15.49
N GLY A 129 -12.24 38.61 -15.65
CA GLY A 129 -13.59 38.91 -15.19
C GLY A 129 -14.38 39.82 -16.11
N LYS A 130 -13.82 40.33 -17.22
CA LYS A 130 -14.57 41.15 -18.19
C LYS A 130 -15.01 40.29 -19.37
N MET A 131 -16.31 40.24 -19.63
CA MET A 131 -16.86 39.58 -20.81
C MET A 131 -16.44 40.33 -22.08
N ILE A 132 -15.85 39.62 -23.02
CA ILE A 132 -15.32 40.17 -24.28
C ILE A 132 -16.35 39.97 -25.41
N HIS A 133 -16.84 38.72 -25.56
CA HIS A 133 -17.90 38.42 -26.51
C HIS A 133 -18.70 37.17 -26.11
N VAL A 134 -19.90 37.13 -26.63
CA VAL A 134 -20.78 35.94 -26.69
C VAL A 134 -21.14 35.77 -28.15
N LYS A 135 -20.92 34.57 -28.70
CA LYS A 135 -21.23 34.28 -30.12
C LYS A 135 -21.57 32.80 -30.30
N ASP A 136 -22.28 32.52 -31.38
CA ASP A 136 -22.52 31.13 -31.77
C ASP A 136 -21.26 30.48 -32.30
N CYS A 137 -21.15 29.18 -32.10
CA CYS A 137 -20.01 28.36 -32.60
C CYS A 137 -20.44 26.95 -32.98
N GLY A 138 -19.70 26.36 -33.93
CA GLY A 138 -19.84 24.94 -34.28
C GLY A 138 -19.06 24.08 -33.26
N MET A 139 -19.75 23.17 -32.59
CA MET A 139 -19.11 22.20 -31.69
C MET A 139 -19.98 20.94 -31.48
N PRO A 140 -19.40 19.80 -31.09
CA PRO A 140 -20.18 18.64 -30.67
C PRO A 140 -20.98 18.92 -29.38
N ILE A 141 -21.90 18.02 -29.04
CA ILE A 141 -22.65 18.09 -27.78
C ILE A 141 -21.66 17.94 -26.61
N GLY A 142 -21.84 18.76 -25.56
CA GLY A 142 -21.00 18.76 -24.36
C GLY A 142 -20.48 20.15 -24.02
N THR A 143 -19.39 20.19 -23.27
CA THR A 143 -18.78 21.46 -22.82
C THR A 143 -17.26 21.40 -22.97
N ARG A 144 -16.68 22.49 -23.47
CA ARG A 144 -15.23 22.72 -23.53
C ARG A 144 -14.91 24.02 -22.81
N ILE A 145 -14.07 23.95 -21.80
CA ILE A 145 -13.57 25.10 -21.05
C ILE A 145 -12.07 25.20 -21.24
N GLU A 146 -11.62 26.37 -21.66
CA GLU A 146 -10.21 26.72 -21.82
C GLU A 146 -9.85 27.84 -20.86
N VAL A 147 -8.80 27.63 -20.06
CA VAL A 147 -8.28 28.59 -19.08
C VAL A 147 -6.86 28.90 -19.45
N ALA A 148 -6.60 30.09 -19.97
CA ALA A 148 -5.28 30.55 -20.35
C ALA A 148 -4.77 31.63 -19.40
N HIS A 149 -3.44 31.69 -19.21
CA HIS A 149 -2.75 32.71 -18.44
C HIS A 149 -3.29 32.86 -17.02
N LEU A 150 -3.43 31.76 -16.29
CA LEU A 150 -3.93 31.73 -14.93
C LEU A 150 -3.14 32.69 -14.02
N PHE A 151 -3.85 33.50 -13.24
CA PHE A 151 -3.34 34.56 -12.35
C PHE A 151 -2.56 35.69 -13.05
N ASN A 152 -2.71 35.88 -14.35
CA ASN A 152 -2.06 37.01 -15.01
C ASN A 152 -2.58 38.37 -14.50
N SER A 153 -3.87 38.43 -14.13
CA SER A 153 -4.49 39.60 -13.51
C SER A 153 -4.20 39.79 -12.02
N VAL A 154 -3.52 38.80 -11.38
CA VAL A 154 -3.19 38.79 -9.94
C VAL A 154 -1.73 38.40 -9.74
N PRO A 155 -0.75 39.29 -10.04
CA PRO A 155 0.68 38.97 -10.05
C PRO A 155 1.19 38.42 -8.72
N GLY A 156 0.64 38.88 -7.59
CA GLY A 156 1.00 38.38 -6.27
C GLY A 156 0.78 36.87 -6.14
N ARG A 157 -0.35 36.34 -6.63
CA ARG A 157 -0.65 34.90 -6.60
C ARG A 157 0.21 34.09 -7.55
N ARG A 158 0.51 34.65 -8.73
CA ARG A 158 1.35 33.98 -9.71
C ARG A 158 2.74 33.65 -9.14
N LYS A 159 3.29 34.49 -8.25
CA LYS A 159 4.57 34.27 -7.57
C LYS A 159 4.57 33.08 -6.59
N PHE A 160 3.40 32.71 -6.06
CA PHE A 160 3.27 31.57 -5.13
C PHE A 160 3.10 30.21 -5.82
N LEU A 161 2.96 30.18 -7.14
CA LEU A 161 2.90 28.92 -7.89
C LEU A 161 4.26 28.19 -7.78
N LYS A 162 4.18 26.87 -7.59
CA LYS A 162 5.36 25.99 -7.54
C LYS A 162 6.01 25.87 -8.93
N THR A 163 7.07 25.08 -9.03
CA THR A 163 7.70 24.78 -10.33
C THR A 163 6.71 24.10 -11.28
N GLU A 164 6.97 24.16 -12.58
CA GLU A 164 6.09 23.52 -13.59
C GLU A 164 5.97 22.01 -13.36
N VAL A 165 7.08 21.36 -13.05
CA VAL A 165 7.13 19.93 -12.76
C VAL A 165 6.25 19.58 -11.55
N THR A 166 6.28 20.40 -10.51
CA THR A 166 5.45 20.18 -9.30
C THR A 166 3.96 20.36 -9.61
N GLU A 167 3.58 21.42 -10.33
CA GLU A 167 2.19 21.66 -10.70
C GLU A 167 1.68 20.60 -11.67
N SER A 168 2.49 20.16 -12.67
CA SER A 168 2.18 19.03 -13.55
C SER A 168 1.91 17.76 -12.74
N SER A 169 2.76 17.45 -11.78
CA SER A 169 2.61 16.28 -10.91
C SER A 169 1.28 16.27 -10.14
N HIS A 170 0.83 17.45 -9.66
CA HIS A 170 -0.46 17.58 -9.00
C HIS A 170 -1.64 17.38 -9.95
N ILE A 171 -1.57 17.93 -11.18
CA ILE A 171 -2.62 17.75 -12.20
C ILE A 171 -2.71 16.27 -12.61
N ILE A 172 -1.57 15.63 -12.87
CA ILE A 172 -1.51 14.21 -13.23
C ILE A 172 -2.12 13.35 -12.12
N HIS A 173 -1.77 13.64 -10.87
CA HIS A 173 -2.29 12.90 -9.72
C HIS A 173 -3.81 13.01 -9.61
N ILE A 174 -4.38 14.22 -9.67
CA ILE A 174 -5.83 14.40 -9.54
C ILE A 174 -6.59 13.78 -10.71
N ALA A 175 -6.07 13.87 -11.95
CA ALA A 175 -6.66 13.22 -13.11
C ALA A 175 -6.69 11.69 -12.97
N LYS A 176 -5.63 11.08 -12.45
CA LYS A 176 -5.58 9.65 -12.12
C LYS A 176 -6.61 9.26 -11.07
N LEU A 177 -6.79 10.09 -10.01
CA LEU A 177 -7.79 9.83 -8.96
C LEU A 177 -9.22 9.82 -9.52
N TYR A 178 -9.60 10.80 -10.36
CA TYR A 178 -10.93 10.81 -10.95
C TYR A 178 -11.15 9.67 -11.95
N ALA A 179 -10.14 9.33 -12.74
CA ALA A 179 -10.21 8.17 -13.63
C ALA A 179 -10.41 6.85 -12.86
N LEU A 180 -9.81 6.68 -11.68
CA LEU A 180 -10.05 5.55 -10.80
C LEU A 180 -11.46 5.56 -10.19
N ALA A 181 -11.92 6.73 -9.73
CA ALA A 181 -13.23 6.87 -9.09
C ALA A 181 -14.40 6.60 -10.05
N HIS A 182 -14.17 6.82 -11.35
CA HIS A 182 -15.20 6.72 -12.39
C HIS A 182 -14.76 5.80 -13.55
N PRO A 183 -14.66 4.48 -13.33
CA PRO A 183 -14.17 3.54 -14.34
C PRO A 183 -15.03 3.50 -15.61
N LYS A 184 -16.32 3.83 -15.51
CA LYS A 184 -17.25 3.91 -16.67
C LYS A 184 -17.06 5.14 -17.57
N ILE A 185 -16.23 6.10 -17.16
CA ILE A 185 -15.91 7.29 -17.94
C ILE A 185 -14.56 7.10 -18.63
N THR A 186 -14.49 7.42 -19.91
CA THR A 186 -13.23 7.49 -20.67
C THR A 186 -12.46 8.74 -20.29
N PHE A 187 -11.23 8.61 -19.83
CA PHE A 187 -10.33 9.72 -19.52
C PHE A 187 -9.14 9.79 -20.46
N SER A 188 -8.79 11.01 -20.87
CA SER A 188 -7.54 11.29 -21.58
C SER A 188 -6.83 12.46 -20.89
N LEU A 189 -5.53 12.34 -20.69
CA LEU A 189 -4.68 13.40 -20.13
C LEU A 189 -3.53 13.71 -21.09
N ILE A 190 -3.42 14.98 -21.46
CA ILE A 190 -2.46 15.48 -22.44
C ILE A 190 -1.64 16.61 -21.82
N GLU A 191 -0.33 16.54 -21.89
CA GLU A 191 0.59 17.60 -21.49
C GLU A 191 1.36 18.12 -22.70
N SER A 192 1.18 19.39 -23.03
CA SER A 192 1.89 20.05 -24.14
C SER A 192 1.83 19.26 -25.46
N GLY A 193 0.68 18.66 -25.79
CA GLY A 193 0.46 17.84 -26.98
C GLY A 193 0.86 16.36 -26.84
N ARG A 194 1.54 15.97 -25.76
CA ARG A 194 1.89 14.57 -25.47
C ARG A 194 0.82 13.91 -24.60
N THR A 195 0.26 12.81 -25.07
CA THR A 195 -0.67 12.00 -24.25
C THR A 195 0.11 11.30 -23.14
N LEU A 196 -0.25 11.60 -21.87
CA LEU A 196 0.33 10.97 -20.68
C LEU A 196 -0.36 9.64 -20.35
N PHE A 197 -1.69 9.63 -20.42
CA PHE A 197 -2.47 8.39 -20.41
C PHE A 197 -3.79 8.57 -21.13
N ARG A 198 -4.31 7.45 -21.64
CA ARG A 198 -5.66 7.33 -22.19
C ARG A 198 -6.26 6.06 -21.61
N SER A 199 -7.38 6.20 -20.92
CA SER A 199 -8.03 5.11 -20.22
C SER A 199 -9.49 5.03 -20.68
N PRO A 200 -9.84 4.05 -21.53
CA PRO A 200 -11.22 3.81 -21.99
C PRO A 200 -12.13 3.45 -20.81
N ALA A 201 -13.43 3.53 -21.01
CA ALA A 201 -14.40 3.00 -20.06
C ALA A 201 -14.17 1.51 -19.85
N CYS A 202 -14.18 1.04 -18.61
CA CYS A 202 -14.01 -0.37 -18.25
C CYS A 202 -14.94 -0.75 -17.09
N GLU A 203 -15.28 -2.05 -17.02
CA GLU A 203 -16.12 -2.59 -15.94
C GLU A 203 -15.27 -3.04 -14.74
N VAL A 204 -14.01 -3.43 -14.97
CA VAL A 204 -13.13 -4.00 -13.94
C VAL A 204 -12.11 -2.98 -13.48
N LEU A 205 -12.06 -2.71 -12.17
CA LEU A 205 -11.15 -1.71 -11.59
C LEU A 205 -9.67 -2.06 -11.79
N VAL A 206 -9.31 -3.36 -11.83
CA VAL A 206 -7.93 -3.80 -12.06
C VAL A 206 -7.44 -3.36 -13.44
N ASP A 207 -8.30 -3.39 -14.46
CA ASP A 207 -7.94 -2.94 -15.81
C ASP A 207 -7.67 -1.44 -15.83
N ARG A 208 -8.49 -0.66 -15.12
CA ARG A 208 -8.27 0.78 -14.92
C ARG A 208 -6.91 1.06 -14.25
N VAL A 209 -6.56 0.29 -13.21
CA VAL A 209 -5.26 0.41 -12.55
C VAL A 209 -4.12 0.04 -13.51
N ARG A 210 -4.29 -1.00 -14.32
CA ARG A 210 -3.28 -1.43 -15.32
C ARG A 210 -2.98 -0.33 -16.34
N GLU A 211 -4.00 0.37 -16.83
CA GLU A 211 -3.86 1.46 -17.80
C GLU A 211 -3.19 2.71 -17.21
N ILE A 212 -3.53 3.05 -15.95
CA ILE A 212 -3.08 4.29 -15.31
C ILE A 212 -1.73 4.13 -14.61
N PHE A 213 -1.49 2.99 -13.95
CA PHE A 213 -0.31 2.75 -13.11
C PHE A 213 0.62 1.66 -13.66
N GLY A 214 0.20 0.96 -14.71
CA GLY A 214 0.97 -0.11 -15.35
C GLY A 214 0.67 -1.50 -14.81
N LYS A 215 1.11 -2.50 -15.60
CA LYS A 215 0.88 -3.94 -15.34
C LYS A 215 1.46 -4.40 -14.01
N SER A 216 2.68 -3.96 -13.70
CA SER A 216 3.40 -4.36 -12.48
C SER A 216 2.63 -4.06 -11.18
N LEU A 217 1.95 -2.90 -11.08
CA LEU A 217 1.12 -2.61 -9.92
C LEU A 217 -0.17 -3.42 -9.95
N ALA A 218 -0.85 -3.50 -11.10
CA ALA A 218 -2.12 -4.18 -11.22
C ALA A 218 -2.06 -5.66 -10.81
N GLU A 219 -0.97 -6.36 -11.13
CA GLU A 219 -0.76 -7.78 -10.78
C GLU A 219 -0.52 -8.01 -9.29
N THR A 220 -0.10 -6.98 -8.56
CA THR A 220 0.09 -7.04 -7.10
C THR A 220 -1.18 -6.78 -6.30
N LEU A 221 -2.27 -6.40 -6.96
CA LEU A 221 -3.52 -6.03 -6.31
C LEU A 221 -4.58 -7.14 -6.46
N THR A 222 -5.41 -7.29 -5.44
CA THR A 222 -6.55 -8.24 -5.41
C THR A 222 -7.82 -7.50 -5.02
N PRO A 223 -8.98 -7.84 -5.63
CA PRO A 223 -10.26 -7.24 -5.27
C PRO A 223 -10.67 -7.49 -3.82
N ILE A 224 -11.30 -6.48 -3.22
CA ILE A 224 -11.97 -6.57 -1.93
C ILE A 224 -13.39 -6.01 -2.08
N GLU A 225 -14.39 -6.72 -1.54
CA GLU A 225 -15.76 -6.25 -1.45
C GLU A 225 -16.41 -6.82 -0.19
N ILE A 226 -16.70 -5.96 0.79
CA ILE A 226 -17.32 -6.33 2.06
C ILE A 226 -18.37 -5.30 2.41
N THR A 227 -19.55 -5.79 2.78
CA THR A 227 -20.66 -4.95 3.24
C THR A 227 -21.04 -5.41 4.64
N GLU A 228 -21.11 -4.46 5.57
CA GLU A 228 -21.58 -4.69 6.92
C GLU A 228 -22.55 -3.57 7.30
N LYS A 229 -23.81 -3.91 7.55
CA LYS A 229 -24.88 -2.96 7.83
C LYS A 229 -24.96 -1.88 6.73
N GLU A 230 -24.65 -0.63 7.08
CA GLU A 230 -24.74 0.55 6.19
C GLU A 230 -23.36 0.96 5.63
N ILE A 231 -22.31 0.20 5.92
CA ILE A 231 -20.95 0.50 5.48
C ILE A 231 -20.53 -0.52 4.43
N LYS A 232 -20.07 -0.03 3.27
CA LYS A 232 -19.53 -0.87 2.21
C LYS A 232 -18.09 -0.49 1.93
N LEU A 233 -17.20 -1.49 1.94
CA LEU A 233 -15.81 -1.36 1.52
C LEU A 233 -15.62 -2.15 0.24
N GLY A 234 -15.19 -1.48 -0.83
CA GLY A 234 -14.85 -2.08 -2.10
C GLY A 234 -13.50 -1.59 -2.60
N GLY A 235 -12.97 -2.22 -3.63
CA GLY A 235 -11.74 -1.78 -4.29
C GLY A 235 -10.69 -2.85 -4.44
N LEU A 236 -9.43 -2.47 -4.27
CA LEU A 236 -8.26 -3.32 -4.47
C LEU A 236 -7.29 -3.18 -3.29
N ILE A 237 -6.73 -4.28 -2.82
CA ILE A 237 -5.69 -4.32 -1.79
C ILE A 237 -4.47 -5.09 -2.30
N GLY A 238 -3.27 -4.71 -1.83
CA GLY A 238 -2.02 -5.38 -2.15
C GLY A 238 -1.96 -6.81 -1.64
N LYS A 239 -1.44 -7.72 -2.44
CA LYS A 239 -1.15 -9.09 -1.97
C LYS A 239 -0.17 -9.06 -0.80
N PRO A 240 -0.26 -9.99 0.16
CA PRO A 240 0.75 -10.15 1.22
C PRO A 240 2.17 -10.19 0.65
N GLY A 241 3.12 -9.55 1.35
CA GLY A 241 4.51 -9.45 0.90
C GLY A 241 4.81 -8.29 -0.06
N PHE A 242 3.81 -7.74 -0.75
CA PHE A 242 4.02 -6.59 -1.64
C PHE A 242 3.85 -5.27 -0.89
N SER A 243 4.83 -4.39 -1.01
CA SER A 243 4.82 -3.09 -0.36
C SER A 243 5.69 -2.07 -1.11
N ARG A 244 5.39 -0.79 -0.94
CA ARG A 244 6.05 0.33 -1.60
C ARG A 244 6.83 1.20 -0.59
N PRO A 245 7.88 1.91 -1.02
CA PRO A 245 8.64 2.79 -0.13
C PRO A 245 7.88 4.08 0.21
N THR A 246 6.83 4.43 -0.54
CA THR A 246 6.06 5.66 -0.37
C THR A 246 4.55 5.37 -0.29
N ARG A 247 3.79 6.33 0.28
CA ARG A 247 2.32 6.25 0.42
C ARG A 247 1.54 6.60 -0.85
N LYS A 248 2.22 6.88 -1.98
CA LYS A 248 1.57 7.37 -3.21
C LYS A 248 0.53 6.43 -3.81
N GLU A 249 0.66 5.14 -3.54
CA GLU A 249 -0.24 4.08 -4.03
C GLU A 249 -1.26 3.63 -2.96
N MET A 250 -1.36 4.36 -1.85
CA MET A 250 -2.45 4.25 -0.89
C MET A 250 -3.52 5.28 -1.26
N ILE A 251 -4.52 4.87 -2.03
CA ILE A 251 -5.53 5.74 -2.62
C ILE A 251 -6.89 5.42 -1.99
N PHE A 252 -7.56 6.45 -1.49
CA PHE A 252 -8.82 6.29 -0.77
C PHE A 252 -9.93 7.17 -1.34
N PHE A 253 -11.12 6.60 -1.41
CA PHE A 253 -12.33 7.27 -1.81
C PHE A 253 -13.40 7.07 -0.74
N VAL A 254 -14.12 8.13 -0.40
CA VAL A 254 -15.33 8.07 0.45
C VAL A 254 -16.49 8.67 -0.35
N ASN A 255 -17.54 7.87 -0.55
CA ASN A 255 -18.66 8.23 -1.39
C ASN A 255 -18.20 8.77 -2.77
N ARG A 256 -17.23 8.05 -3.40
CA ARG A 256 -16.57 8.36 -4.68
C ARG A 256 -15.73 9.65 -4.72
N ARG A 257 -15.55 10.34 -3.59
CA ARG A 257 -14.65 11.49 -3.49
C ARG A 257 -13.25 11.03 -3.10
N PRO A 258 -12.19 11.45 -3.80
CA PRO A 258 -10.82 11.19 -3.37
C PRO A 258 -10.53 11.95 -2.07
N VAL A 259 -10.00 11.24 -1.07
CA VAL A 259 -9.78 11.78 0.27
C VAL A 259 -8.40 11.41 0.82
N GLU A 260 -7.86 12.29 1.65
CA GLU A 260 -6.70 12.03 2.49
C GLU A 260 -7.20 11.81 3.92
N SER A 261 -7.40 10.56 4.32
CA SER A 261 -7.90 10.20 5.65
C SER A 261 -6.82 9.50 6.48
N LYS A 262 -6.51 10.08 7.63
CA LYS A 262 -5.60 9.45 8.61
C LYS A 262 -6.20 8.15 9.13
N THR A 263 -7.49 8.13 9.41
CA THR A 263 -8.23 6.97 9.91
C THR A 263 -8.11 5.78 8.96
N ILE A 264 -8.40 5.99 7.65
CA ILE A 264 -8.30 4.92 6.65
C ILE A 264 -6.83 4.49 6.48
N SER A 265 -5.90 5.45 6.43
CA SER A 265 -4.46 5.16 6.32
C SER A 265 -3.95 4.31 7.48
N TYR A 266 -4.29 4.67 8.72
CA TYR A 266 -3.89 3.91 9.91
C TYR A 266 -4.55 2.52 9.95
N SER A 267 -5.84 2.42 9.59
CA SER A 267 -6.54 1.14 9.53
C SER A 267 -5.88 0.17 8.52
N LEU A 268 -5.52 0.68 7.34
CA LEU A 268 -4.81 -0.11 6.34
C LEU A 268 -3.43 -0.56 6.85
N LEU A 269 -2.64 0.36 7.41
CA LEU A 269 -1.32 0.04 7.95
C LEU A 269 -1.39 -0.94 9.12
N GLU A 270 -2.37 -0.82 10.00
CA GLU A 270 -2.58 -1.74 11.12
C GLU A 270 -2.96 -3.14 10.61
N ALA A 271 -3.87 -3.24 9.64
CA ALA A 271 -4.24 -4.52 9.03
C ALA A 271 -3.05 -5.20 8.33
N TYR A 272 -2.11 -4.42 7.77
CA TYR A 272 -0.89 -4.94 7.14
C TYR A 272 0.31 -5.02 8.07
N HIS A 273 0.16 -4.77 9.36
CA HIS A 273 1.28 -4.70 10.31
C HIS A 273 2.21 -5.93 10.26
N THR A 274 1.63 -7.12 10.08
CA THR A 274 2.37 -8.38 10.00
C THR A 274 2.67 -8.84 8.57
N TYR A 275 2.11 -8.17 7.56
CA TYR A 275 2.19 -8.55 6.14
C TYR A 275 3.07 -7.61 5.30
N ALA A 276 3.49 -6.48 5.87
CA ALA A 276 4.39 -5.54 5.23
C ALA A 276 5.53 -5.12 6.16
N PRO A 277 6.77 -4.96 5.67
CA PRO A 277 7.90 -4.49 6.46
C PRO A 277 7.64 -3.11 7.07
N LYS A 278 8.17 -2.88 8.28
CA LYS A 278 8.07 -1.56 8.95
C LYS A 278 8.67 -0.46 8.07
N GLY A 279 7.94 0.63 7.91
CA GLY A 279 8.35 1.77 7.06
C GLY A 279 8.04 1.59 5.57
N ARG A 280 7.37 0.50 5.19
CA ARG A 280 6.84 0.30 3.84
C ARG A 280 5.32 0.33 3.85
N PHE A 281 4.73 0.59 2.69
CA PHE A 281 3.32 0.90 2.56
C PHE A 281 2.64 -0.07 1.59
N PRO A 282 1.55 -0.76 2.00
CA PRO A 282 0.80 -1.63 1.10
C PRO A 282 0.09 -0.77 0.04
N PRO A 283 0.19 -1.11 -1.25
CA PRO A 283 -0.60 -0.43 -2.27
C PRO A 283 -2.07 -0.80 -2.10
N ALA A 284 -2.96 0.18 -2.24
CA ALA A 284 -4.39 -0.04 -2.12
C ALA A 284 -5.18 1.04 -2.86
N VAL A 285 -6.32 0.65 -3.42
CA VAL A 285 -7.33 1.55 -3.99
C VAL A 285 -8.65 1.20 -3.32
N LEU A 286 -9.04 1.95 -2.28
CA LEU A 286 -10.19 1.63 -1.45
C LEU A 286 -11.34 2.63 -1.67
N PHE A 287 -12.53 2.09 -1.83
CA PHE A 287 -13.80 2.80 -1.90
C PHE A 287 -14.61 2.49 -0.65
N LEU A 288 -14.84 3.49 0.17
CA LEU A 288 -15.70 3.39 1.34
C LEU A 288 -17.03 4.12 1.05
N GLU A 289 -18.12 3.39 1.07
CA GLU A 289 -19.47 3.93 0.97
C GLU A 289 -20.10 3.92 2.36
N VAL A 290 -20.52 5.10 2.82
CA VAL A 290 -21.15 5.31 4.14
C VAL A 290 -22.26 6.33 3.98
N ASP A 291 -23.21 6.33 4.92
CA ASP A 291 -24.26 7.37 4.96
C ASP A 291 -23.60 8.77 4.95
N PRO A 292 -23.97 9.66 4.01
CA PRO A 292 -23.48 11.03 3.99
C PRO A 292 -23.63 11.78 5.32
N ALA A 293 -24.65 11.47 6.11
CA ALA A 293 -24.87 12.04 7.43
C ALA A 293 -23.80 11.65 8.47
N GLN A 294 -23.04 10.56 8.24
CA GLN A 294 -21.96 10.09 9.11
C GLN A 294 -20.59 10.74 8.79
N VAL A 295 -20.53 11.56 7.74
CA VAL A 295 -19.28 12.14 7.25
C VAL A 295 -19.38 13.65 7.17
N ASP A 296 -18.48 14.35 7.87
CA ASP A 296 -18.30 15.78 7.69
C ASP A 296 -17.20 16.04 6.64
N VAL A 297 -17.62 16.56 5.49
CA VAL A 297 -16.74 16.89 4.35
C VAL A 297 -16.25 18.35 4.41
N ASN A 298 -16.81 19.19 5.28
CA ASN A 298 -16.55 20.63 5.33
C ASN A 298 -15.36 21.00 6.26
N VAL A 299 -14.36 20.15 6.36
CA VAL A 299 -13.20 20.35 7.24
C VAL A 299 -12.14 21.26 6.60
N HIS A 300 -11.98 21.21 5.27
CA HIS A 300 -10.97 21.98 4.52
C HIS A 300 -11.57 22.57 3.23
N PRO A 301 -11.19 23.80 2.80
CA PRO A 301 -11.69 24.42 1.57
C PRO A 301 -11.55 23.52 0.33
N ALA A 302 -10.44 22.79 0.22
CA ALA A 302 -10.18 21.84 -0.87
C ALA A 302 -10.96 20.52 -0.75
N LYS A 303 -11.75 20.30 0.31
CA LYS A 303 -12.55 19.08 0.57
C LYS A 303 -11.75 17.76 0.50
N ARG A 304 -10.45 17.81 0.78
CA ARG A 304 -9.58 16.62 0.78
C ARG A 304 -9.59 15.86 2.11
N GLU A 305 -9.81 16.59 3.20
CA GLU A 305 -9.91 16.02 4.54
C GLU A 305 -11.39 15.85 4.89
N LEU A 306 -11.70 14.74 5.55
CA LEU A 306 -13.02 14.47 6.10
C LEU A 306 -12.90 13.94 7.53
N ARG A 307 -13.98 14.13 8.29
CA ARG A 307 -14.10 13.54 9.63
C ARG A 307 -15.29 12.59 9.67
N PHE A 308 -15.10 11.44 10.24
CA PHE A 308 -16.17 10.49 10.53
C PHE A 308 -16.77 10.83 11.90
N ARG A 309 -18.09 10.80 12.03
CA ARG A 309 -18.74 10.97 13.33
C ARG A 309 -18.40 9.83 14.29
N GLU A 310 -18.39 8.60 13.79
CA GLU A 310 -18.07 7.39 14.53
C GLU A 310 -16.73 6.79 14.05
N GLU A 311 -15.63 7.53 14.27
CA GLU A 311 -14.30 7.16 13.77
C GLU A 311 -13.84 5.78 14.22
N ALA A 312 -14.10 5.41 15.50
CA ALA A 312 -13.73 4.11 16.07
C ALA A 312 -14.43 2.95 15.34
N LYS A 313 -15.71 3.08 15.03
CA LYS A 313 -16.50 2.08 14.29
C LYS A 313 -15.96 1.86 12.88
N ILE A 314 -15.68 2.97 12.17
CA ILE A 314 -15.08 2.90 10.82
C ILE A 314 -13.70 2.24 10.87
N ARG A 315 -12.87 2.60 11.84
CA ARG A 315 -11.55 2.00 12.02
C ARG A 315 -11.63 0.50 12.25
N THR A 316 -12.45 0.05 13.18
CA THR A 316 -12.62 -1.38 13.49
C THR A 316 -13.13 -2.15 12.27
N PHE A 317 -14.17 -1.63 11.59
CA PHE A 317 -14.69 -2.23 10.37
C PHE A 317 -13.62 -2.39 9.29
N LEU A 318 -12.84 -1.32 9.02
CA LEU A 318 -11.77 -1.37 8.01
C LEU A 318 -10.69 -2.40 8.36
N ILE A 319 -10.21 -2.42 9.60
CA ILE A 319 -9.19 -3.37 10.03
C ILE A 319 -9.69 -4.81 9.87
N GLN A 320 -10.89 -5.12 10.37
CA GLN A 320 -11.45 -6.47 10.30
C GLN A 320 -11.71 -6.91 8.85
N SER A 321 -12.26 -6.01 8.02
CA SER A 321 -12.53 -6.29 6.61
C SER A 321 -11.27 -6.58 5.82
N ILE A 322 -10.24 -5.74 5.99
CA ILE A 322 -8.96 -5.91 5.29
C ILE A 322 -8.26 -7.17 5.76
N LEU A 323 -8.21 -7.44 7.07
CA LEU A 323 -7.61 -8.67 7.62
C LEU A 323 -8.30 -9.92 7.12
N LYS A 324 -9.65 -9.93 7.07
CA LYS A 324 -10.43 -11.05 6.51
C LYS A 324 -10.05 -11.32 5.07
N SER A 325 -9.96 -10.27 4.25
CA SER A 325 -9.58 -10.40 2.84
C SER A 325 -8.14 -10.87 2.65
N ILE A 326 -7.18 -10.36 3.44
CA ILE A 326 -5.79 -10.81 3.40
C ILE A 326 -5.69 -12.29 3.75
N LYS A 327 -6.42 -12.78 4.77
CA LYS A 327 -6.45 -14.19 5.13
C LYS A 327 -6.98 -15.05 3.98
N GLN A 328 -8.07 -14.64 3.34
CA GLN A 328 -8.63 -15.34 2.17
C GLN A 328 -7.63 -15.40 1.00
N ILE A 329 -6.94 -14.29 0.70
CA ILE A 329 -5.92 -14.25 -0.36
C ILE A 329 -4.78 -15.23 -0.03
N SER A 330 -4.35 -15.29 1.21
CA SER A 330 -3.28 -16.21 1.66
C SER A 330 -3.71 -17.68 1.59
N GLU A 331 -4.99 -17.98 1.77
CA GLU A 331 -5.54 -19.33 1.66
C GLU A 331 -5.67 -19.79 0.20
N VAL A 332 -6.10 -18.91 -0.71
CA VAL A 332 -6.25 -19.20 -2.15
C VAL A 332 -4.89 -19.32 -2.85
N SER A 333 -3.86 -18.65 -2.35
CA SER A 333 -2.50 -18.75 -2.90
C SER A 333 -1.77 -20.05 -2.55
N LYS A 334 -2.42 -20.96 -1.81
CA LYS A 334 -1.91 -22.32 -1.62
C LYS A 334 -2.22 -23.11 -2.90
N PRO A 335 -1.22 -23.73 -3.55
CA PRO A 335 -1.49 -24.55 -4.73
C PRO A 335 -2.48 -25.68 -4.36
N GLU A 336 -3.63 -25.68 -5.01
CA GLU A 336 -4.53 -26.84 -5.00
C GLU A 336 -3.79 -27.99 -5.69
N ILE A 337 -3.47 -29.03 -4.92
CA ILE A 337 -2.99 -30.28 -5.48
C ILE A 337 -4.22 -30.98 -6.03
N SER A 338 -4.42 -30.91 -7.33
CA SER A 338 -5.35 -31.78 -8.02
C SER A 338 -4.87 -33.22 -7.82
N HIS A 339 -5.69 -34.05 -7.17
CA HIS A 339 -5.53 -35.51 -7.21
C HIS A 339 -5.79 -35.98 -8.64
N ALA A 340 -4.74 -35.99 -9.46
CA ALA A 340 -4.73 -36.84 -10.64
C ALA A 340 -4.43 -38.23 -10.15
N GLU A 341 -5.40 -39.12 -10.21
CA GLU A 341 -5.21 -40.56 -10.08
C GLU A 341 -4.16 -40.99 -11.12
N VAL A 342 -2.97 -41.32 -10.65
CA VAL A 342 -1.95 -41.97 -11.48
C VAL A 342 -2.35 -43.43 -11.58
N GLU A 343 -3.00 -43.78 -12.67
CA GLU A 343 -3.10 -45.17 -13.11
C GLU A 343 -1.69 -45.75 -13.25
N LYS A 344 -1.47 -46.85 -12.53
CA LYS A 344 -0.27 -47.68 -12.64
C LYS A 344 -0.25 -48.35 -14.00
N ASP A 345 0.48 -47.80 -14.94
CA ASP A 345 0.91 -48.60 -16.10
C ASP A 345 2.41 -48.86 -16.08
N ILE A 346 2.62 -50.10 -16.08
CA ILE A 346 3.83 -50.94 -16.16
C ILE A 346 4.84 -50.39 -17.16
N PHE A 347 6.04 -50.06 -16.73
CA PHE A 347 7.20 -49.98 -17.62
C PHE A 347 8.10 -51.19 -17.47
N SER A 348 7.94 -52.12 -18.40
CA SER A 348 9.00 -53.05 -18.81
C SER A 348 9.65 -52.52 -20.09
N GLY A 349 10.97 -52.36 -20.07
CA GLY A 349 11.71 -52.12 -21.32
C GLY A 349 12.99 -51.32 -21.14
N HIS A 350 14.12 -52.06 -21.05
CA HIS A 350 15.49 -51.53 -21.07
C HIS A 350 15.79 -50.81 -22.40
N ALA A 351 16.37 -49.61 -22.32
CA ALA A 351 17.36 -49.17 -23.31
C ALA A 351 18.22 -48.04 -22.70
N THR A 352 19.43 -48.33 -22.42
CA THR A 352 20.51 -47.38 -22.11
C THR A 352 20.91 -46.64 -23.40
N PRO A 353 20.99 -45.30 -23.43
CA PRO A 353 21.66 -44.60 -24.53
C PRO A 353 23.17 -44.59 -24.27
N GLN A 354 23.93 -45.12 -25.23
CA GLN A 354 25.39 -44.96 -25.32
C GLN A 354 25.72 -43.49 -25.64
N ILE A 355 26.56 -42.89 -24.82
CA ILE A 355 27.15 -41.56 -25.05
C ILE A 355 28.36 -41.74 -25.98
N ASP A 356 28.32 -41.09 -27.13
CA ASP A 356 29.37 -41.08 -28.16
C ASP A 356 30.53 -40.18 -27.69
N GLU A 357 31.70 -40.78 -27.46
CA GLU A 357 32.92 -40.12 -26.95
C GLU A 357 33.61 -39.15 -27.94
N ASN A 358 33.01 -38.84 -29.10
CA ASN A 358 33.67 -38.06 -30.15
C ASN A 358 33.33 -36.55 -30.17
N ILE A 359 32.69 -35.98 -29.14
CA ILE A 359 32.37 -34.54 -29.13
C ILE A 359 33.36 -33.66 -28.34
N LEU A 360 34.33 -34.28 -27.65
CA LEU A 360 35.26 -33.52 -26.77
C LEU A 360 36.58 -33.06 -27.43
N SER A 361 36.80 -33.29 -28.74
CA SER A 361 38.09 -32.99 -29.37
C SER A 361 38.22 -31.68 -30.18
N ASN A 362 37.22 -30.82 -30.21
CA ASN A 362 37.23 -29.64 -31.12
C ASN A 362 37.05 -28.26 -30.44
N TYR A 363 37.55 -28.05 -29.22
CA TYR A 363 37.72 -26.69 -28.73
C TYR A 363 39.18 -26.37 -28.42
N LYS A 364 39.85 -25.76 -29.42
CA LYS A 364 41.15 -25.09 -29.22
C LYS A 364 40.89 -23.75 -28.55
N ILE A 365 41.42 -23.56 -27.37
CA ILE A 365 41.50 -22.27 -26.66
C ILE A 365 42.65 -21.49 -27.30
N THR A 366 42.35 -20.39 -27.97
CA THR A 366 43.34 -19.37 -28.33
C THR A 366 43.33 -18.30 -27.25
N ASN A 367 44.45 -18.19 -26.53
CA ASN A 367 44.76 -17.08 -25.64
C ASN A 367 45.01 -15.83 -26.50
N ASP A 368 44.18 -14.79 -26.33
CA ASP A 368 44.51 -13.42 -26.71
C ASP A 368 44.26 -12.50 -25.53
N GLU A 369 45.38 -12.16 -24.88
CA GLU A 369 45.48 -11.09 -23.89
C GLU A 369 45.26 -9.72 -24.58
N LYS A 370 44.14 -9.07 -24.33
CA LYS A 370 44.04 -7.59 -24.41
C LYS A 370 43.32 -7.04 -23.21
N ALA A 371 44.15 -6.47 -22.33
CA ALA A 371 43.74 -5.72 -21.16
C ALA A 371 42.82 -4.54 -21.48
N PHE A 372 41.63 -4.53 -20.90
CA PHE A 372 40.80 -3.32 -20.77
C PHE A 372 41.03 -2.72 -19.39
N LYS A 373 41.71 -1.56 -19.36
CA LYS A 373 41.83 -0.72 -18.17
C LYS A 373 40.50 -0.04 -17.89
N LEU A 374 39.88 -0.33 -16.76
CA LEU A 374 38.83 0.48 -16.15
C LEU A 374 39.45 1.29 -15.02
N SER A 375 39.36 2.59 -15.11
CA SER A 375 39.74 3.54 -14.05
C SER A 375 38.72 3.48 -12.92
N PRO A 376 39.17 3.55 -11.65
CA PRO A 376 38.26 3.62 -10.51
C PRO A 376 37.86 5.06 -10.24
N MET A 377 36.55 5.29 -10.03
CA MET A 377 36.02 6.48 -9.35
C MET A 377 35.82 6.11 -7.87
N GLU A 378 36.63 6.67 -7.03
CA GLU A 378 36.45 6.67 -5.57
C GLU A 378 35.39 7.70 -5.16
N PRO A 379 34.65 7.45 -4.07
CA PRO A 379 34.25 8.51 -3.16
C PRO A 379 34.93 8.30 -1.80
N GLU A 380 35.67 9.32 -1.38
CA GLU A 380 36.20 9.49 -0.04
C GLU A 380 35.10 9.42 1.02
N LEU A 381 35.35 8.63 2.06
CA LEU A 381 34.80 8.85 3.40
C LEU A 381 35.81 8.37 4.43
N GLU A 382 36.42 9.32 5.07
CA GLU A 382 37.23 9.15 6.30
C GLU A 382 36.38 8.51 7.40
N LEU A 383 36.92 7.50 8.04
CA LEU A 383 36.73 7.26 9.48
C LEU A 383 37.88 6.41 10.05
N SER A 384 38.48 6.97 11.04
CA SER A 384 39.58 6.60 11.88
C SER A 384 39.60 5.18 12.46
N GLN A 385 40.77 4.58 12.34
CA GLN A 385 41.70 3.92 13.29
C GLN A 385 41.17 3.00 14.43
N ASN A 386 41.87 1.89 14.44
CA ASN A 386 42.27 1.03 15.57
C ASN A 386 41.43 -0.25 15.81
N TYR A 387 41.97 -1.38 15.39
CA TYR A 387 42.48 -2.39 16.30
C TYR A 387 43.39 -3.40 15.56
N GLN A 388 44.56 -3.62 16.16
CA GLN A 388 45.66 -4.47 15.70
C GLN A 388 45.38 -5.98 15.86
N ASN A 389 45.86 -6.70 14.85
CA ASN A 389 46.47 -8.04 14.82
C ASN A 389 46.46 -8.95 16.06
N LYS A 390 46.03 -10.18 15.83
CA LYS A 390 46.84 -11.35 16.18
C LYS A 390 46.58 -12.52 15.21
N ASN A 391 47.62 -12.85 14.46
CA ASN A 391 47.76 -14.08 13.72
C ASN A 391 47.86 -15.30 14.67
N SER A 392 47.31 -16.43 14.29
CA SER A 392 47.94 -17.73 14.53
C SER A 392 47.48 -18.75 13.48
N ASP A 393 48.47 -19.26 12.79
CA ASP A 393 48.43 -20.37 11.85
C ASP A 393 47.78 -21.63 12.42
N VAL A 394 46.98 -22.31 11.61
CA VAL A 394 46.91 -23.79 11.64
C VAL A 394 46.70 -24.32 10.21
N SER A 395 47.64 -25.12 9.82
CA SER A 395 47.83 -25.88 8.60
C SER A 395 46.70 -26.83 8.24
N GLY A 396 46.57 -27.02 6.91
CA GLY A 396 45.60 -27.83 6.23
C GLY A 396 45.62 -29.34 6.57
N LYS A 397 44.47 -29.93 6.35
CA LYS A 397 44.29 -31.34 5.94
C LYS A 397 43.16 -31.42 4.94
N THR A 398 43.52 -31.75 3.72
CA THR A 398 42.63 -32.25 2.69
C THR A 398 42.00 -33.57 3.16
N VAL A 399 40.69 -33.64 3.18
CA VAL A 399 39.96 -34.90 3.26
C VAL A 399 39.10 -34.99 2.00
N SER A 400 39.36 -36.05 1.26
CA SER A 400 38.68 -36.49 0.05
C SER A 400 37.19 -36.73 0.29
N GLY A 401 36.39 -36.31 -0.73
CA GLY A 401 34.94 -36.39 -0.68
C GLY A 401 34.40 -37.80 -0.70
N ASP A 402 33.40 -37.99 0.13
CA ASP A 402 32.39 -39.04 -0.06
C ASP A 402 31.09 -38.37 -0.56
N ILE A 403 30.64 -38.88 -1.69
CA ILE A 403 29.36 -38.49 -2.32
C ILE A 403 28.25 -39.00 -1.40
N VAL A 404 27.62 -38.08 -0.69
CA VAL A 404 26.39 -38.36 0.07
C VAL A 404 25.24 -38.45 -0.93
N LYS A 405 24.59 -39.60 -0.94
CA LYS A 405 23.38 -39.88 -1.75
C LYS A 405 22.29 -38.90 -1.42
N ASP A 406 21.64 -38.37 -2.48
CA ASP A 406 20.43 -37.58 -2.43
C ASP A 406 19.34 -38.31 -1.62
N GLU A 407 19.09 -37.87 -0.38
CA GLU A 407 17.87 -38.20 0.34
C GLU A 407 16.84 -37.11 0.01
N GLU A 408 15.83 -37.47 -0.78
CA GLU A 408 14.63 -36.67 -0.96
C GLU A 408 13.91 -36.58 0.39
N VAL A 409 13.98 -35.40 1.02
CA VAL A 409 13.27 -35.11 2.26
C VAL A 409 11.82 -34.78 1.92
N LYS A 410 10.90 -35.70 2.20
CA LYS A 410 9.45 -35.46 2.11
C LYS A 410 9.02 -34.51 3.22
N LEU A 411 8.48 -33.36 2.84
CA LEU A 411 8.03 -32.31 3.71
C LEU A 411 6.64 -32.60 4.29
N VAL A 412 6.53 -32.87 5.58
CA VAL A 412 5.26 -33.11 6.29
C VAL A 412 4.89 -31.86 7.09
N GLY A 413 3.89 -31.09 6.60
CA GLY A 413 3.32 -29.96 7.32
C GLY A 413 2.21 -30.38 8.28
N LEU A 414 1.90 -29.57 9.29
CA LEU A 414 0.86 -29.78 10.32
C LEU A 414 -0.58 -29.93 9.77
N ARG A 415 -0.78 -29.79 8.47
CA ARG A 415 -2.08 -29.93 7.77
C ARG A 415 -1.94 -30.63 6.41
N GLY A 416 -1.34 -31.83 6.38
CA GLY A 416 -1.25 -32.64 5.16
C GLY A 416 0.07 -32.49 4.39
N GLU A 417 0.44 -33.49 3.64
CA GLU A 417 1.69 -33.57 2.88
C GLU A 417 1.67 -32.51 1.76
N LEU A 418 2.46 -31.44 1.93
CA LEU A 418 2.77 -30.50 0.86
C LEU A 418 3.98 -31.07 0.11
N ASN A 419 3.78 -31.64 -1.07
CA ASN A 419 4.86 -32.05 -1.98
C ASN A 419 5.50 -30.81 -2.65
N VAL A 420 6.13 -29.94 -1.87
CA VAL A 420 6.97 -28.88 -2.40
C VAL A 420 8.41 -29.36 -2.24
N SER A 421 9.03 -29.82 -3.30
CA SER A 421 10.43 -30.27 -3.29
C SER A 421 11.37 -29.06 -3.27
N TRP A 422 11.56 -28.50 -2.08
CA TRP A 422 12.66 -27.55 -1.86
C TRP A 422 13.91 -28.34 -1.49
N GLN A 423 14.93 -28.28 -2.32
CA GLN A 423 16.23 -28.91 -2.07
C GLN A 423 17.19 -27.85 -1.55
N LEU A 424 17.74 -28.04 -0.34
CA LEU A 424 18.75 -27.14 0.21
C LEU A 424 20.03 -27.20 -0.64
N ILE A 425 20.51 -26.02 -1.07
CA ILE A 425 21.77 -25.88 -1.79
C ILE A 425 22.88 -25.46 -0.83
N ASP A 426 22.63 -24.46 0.01
CA ASP A 426 23.65 -23.88 0.90
C ASP A 426 23.00 -23.15 2.09
N LEU A 427 23.73 -23.12 3.20
CA LEU A 427 23.41 -22.34 4.39
C LEU A 427 24.52 -21.33 4.67
N SER A 428 24.38 -20.13 4.15
CA SER A 428 25.34 -19.05 4.28
C SER A 428 25.15 -18.25 5.56
N HIS A 429 26.26 -17.92 6.24
CA HIS A 429 26.30 -17.08 7.44
C HIS A 429 25.40 -17.53 8.61
N GLY A 430 24.97 -18.81 8.64
CA GLY A 430 24.19 -19.41 9.71
C GLY A 430 22.74 -18.93 9.86
N ASN A 431 22.26 -18.03 8.99
CA ASN A 431 20.90 -17.49 9.02
C ASN A 431 20.22 -17.40 7.65
N MET A 432 20.96 -17.59 6.56
CA MET A 432 20.43 -17.51 5.20
C MET A 432 20.65 -18.84 4.49
N ALA A 433 19.56 -19.49 4.12
CA ALA A 433 19.57 -20.71 3.32
C ALA A 433 19.15 -20.43 1.87
N ILE A 434 19.70 -21.17 0.93
CA ILE A 434 19.32 -21.16 -0.48
C ILE A 434 18.75 -22.52 -0.82
N PHE A 435 17.51 -22.52 -1.33
CA PHE A 435 16.85 -23.73 -1.80
C PHE A 435 16.69 -23.71 -3.31
N ARG A 436 16.76 -24.88 -3.94
CA ARG A 436 16.35 -25.14 -5.32
C ARG A 436 14.89 -25.57 -5.34
N THR A 437 14.14 -25.08 -6.31
CA THR A 437 12.77 -25.50 -6.61
C THR A 437 12.65 -25.86 -8.08
N SER A 438 11.54 -26.45 -8.51
CA SER A 438 11.24 -26.70 -9.93
C SER A 438 11.15 -25.41 -10.76
N GLU A 439 10.88 -24.27 -10.14
CA GLU A 439 10.66 -22.98 -10.83
C GLU A 439 11.85 -22.02 -10.71
N GLY A 440 12.89 -22.36 -9.92
CA GLY A 440 14.04 -21.48 -9.72
C GLY A 440 14.73 -21.66 -8.38
N LEU A 441 15.18 -20.54 -7.79
CA LEU A 441 15.83 -20.51 -6.49
C LEU A 441 14.97 -19.78 -5.46
N VAL A 442 15.12 -20.17 -4.19
CA VAL A 442 14.48 -19.51 -3.04
C VAL A 442 15.57 -19.09 -2.06
N GLY A 443 15.63 -17.79 -1.77
CA GLY A 443 16.42 -17.25 -0.66
C GLY A 443 15.57 -17.25 0.61
N PHE A 444 16.03 -17.95 1.65
CA PHE A 444 15.30 -18.20 2.89
C PHE A 444 16.05 -17.63 4.10
N HIS A 445 15.34 -16.98 5.02
CA HIS A 445 15.93 -16.40 6.22
C HIS A 445 15.48 -17.16 7.48
N CYS A 446 16.34 -18.01 8.03
CA CYS A 446 16.03 -18.93 9.13
C CYS A 446 15.45 -18.22 10.36
N LEU A 447 16.06 -17.12 10.82
CA LEU A 447 15.56 -16.38 12.00
C LEU A 447 14.18 -15.76 11.77
N ALA A 448 13.92 -15.22 10.58
CA ALA A 448 12.60 -14.64 10.26
C ALA A 448 11.52 -15.72 10.18
N ALA A 449 11.85 -16.89 9.65
CA ALA A 449 10.99 -18.06 9.62
C ALA A 449 10.69 -18.56 11.05
N PHE A 450 11.71 -18.70 11.89
CA PHE A 450 11.56 -19.09 13.28
C PHE A 450 10.66 -18.12 14.06
N GLU A 451 10.85 -16.80 13.91
CA GLU A 451 9.99 -15.79 14.52
C GLU A 451 8.51 -15.96 14.09
N ARG A 452 8.23 -16.25 12.82
CA ARG A 452 6.89 -16.49 12.30
C ARG A 452 6.24 -17.75 12.86
N ILE A 453 6.95 -18.84 12.84
CA ILE A 453 6.46 -20.12 13.34
C ILE A 453 6.08 -20.00 14.82
N LYS A 454 6.95 -19.41 15.64
CA LYS A 454 6.69 -19.21 17.07
C LYS A 454 5.52 -18.28 17.33
N PHE A 455 5.39 -17.22 16.52
CA PHE A 455 4.27 -16.31 16.60
C PHE A 455 2.93 -17.02 16.34
N GLU A 456 2.81 -17.82 15.28
CA GLU A 456 1.57 -18.52 14.97
C GLU A 456 1.28 -19.66 15.96
N GLN A 457 2.30 -20.32 16.48
CA GLN A 457 2.12 -21.31 17.56
C GLN A 457 1.52 -20.67 18.81
N MET A 458 1.92 -19.44 19.15
CA MET A 458 1.31 -18.70 20.26
C MET A 458 -0.13 -18.28 19.98
N GLU A 459 -0.42 -17.72 18.78
CA GLU A 459 -1.80 -17.40 18.41
C GLU A 459 -2.68 -18.65 18.47
N ASP A 460 -2.23 -19.78 17.94
CA ASP A 460 -2.98 -21.05 17.97
C ASP A 460 -3.18 -21.59 19.38
N SER A 461 -2.27 -21.32 20.33
CA SER A 461 -2.42 -21.74 21.73
C SER A 461 -3.50 -20.93 22.45
N PHE A 462 -3.62 -19.64 22.15
CA PHE A 462 -4.70 -18.81 22.66
C PHE A 462 -6.08 -19.23 22.10
N ASP A 463 -6.14 -19.51 20.78
CA ASP A 463 -7.39 -19.87 20.12
C ASP A 463 -7.92 -21.26 20.54
N LYS A 464 -7.03 -22.18 20.98
CA LYS A 464 -7.38 -23.56 21.36
C LYS A 464 -7.40 -23.81 22.86
N GLU A 465 -7.25 -22.76 23.67
CA GLU A 465 -7.11 -22.85 25.14
C GLU A 465 -6.04 -23.87 25.61
N LYS A 466 -5.05 -24.13 24.75
CA LYS A 466 -4.00 -25.10 25.03
C LYS A 466 -2.78 -24.41 25.63
N ARG A 467 -2.47 -24.73 26.89
CA ARG A 467 -1.26 -24.23 27.55
C ARG A 467 -0.01 -24.67 26.80
N ILE A 468 0.95 -23.74 26.63
CA ILE A 468 2.29 -24.04 26.13
C ILE A 468 3.15 -24.52 27.29
N ASP A 469 3.96 -25.56 27.06
CA ASP A 469 4.86 -26.08 28.08
C ASP A 469 5.91 -25.03 28.51
N GLY A 470 6.00 -24.79 29.81
CA GLY A 470 6.99 -23.93 30.43
C GLY A 470 8.21 -24.72 30.92
N GLN A 471 9.35 -24.06 30.98
CA GLN A 471 10.56 -24.54 31.64
C GLN A 471 10.71 -23.86 33.02
N LYS A 472 11.00 -24.64 34.06
CA LYS A 472 11.26 -24.10 35.39
C LYS A 472 12.59 -23.35 35.41
N LEU A 473 12.56 -22.16 36.01
CA LEU A 473 13.77 -21.38 36.23
C LEU A 473 14.58 -22.00 37.36
N MET A 474 15.89 -22.17 37.16
CA MET A 474 16.80 -22.68 38.17
C MET A 474 16.88 -21.73 39.40
N PHE A 475 16.80 -20.43 39.12
CA PHE A 475 16.66 -19.38 40.13
C PHE A 475 15.42 -18.55 39.79
N THR A 476 14.55 -18.39 40.76
CA THR A 476 13.35 -17.55 40.62
C THR A 476 13.75 -16.07 40.59
N GLU A 477 13.23 -15.31 39.65
CA GLU A 477 13.51 -13.88 39.54
C GLU A 477 12.40 -13.03 40.20
N ALA A 478 12.80 -12.07 41.04
CA ALA A 478 11.89 -11.11 41.63
C ALA A 478 11.62 -9.94 40.69
N ILE A 479 10.35 -9.54 40.57
CA ILE A 479 9.88 -8.41 39.80
C ILE A 479 9.16 -7.45 40.72
N GLU A 480 9.64 -6.22 40.83
CA GLU A 480 8.99 -5.14 41.55
C GLU A 480 8.28 -4.20 40.55
N LEU A 481 7.01 -3.89 40.80
CA LEU A 481 6.16 -3.09 39.93
C LEU A 481 5.53 -1.92 40.68
N SER A 482 5.12 -0.89 39.97
CA SER A 482 4.25 0.17 40.54
C SER A 482 2.83 -0.36 40.77
N GLY A 483 2.02 0.36 41.54
CA GLY A 483 0.64 -0.09 41.84
C GLY A 483 -0.23 -0.27 40.57
N LEU A 484 -0.08 0.58 39.56
CA LEU A 484 -0.81 0.47 38.31
C LEU A 484 -0.33 -0.73 37.47
N GLU A 485 0.97 -0.91 37.36
CA GLU A 485 1.59 -2.02 36.65
C GLU A 485 1.26 -3.37 37.29
N SER A 486 1.21 -3.39 38.64
CA SER A 486 0.79 -4.55 39.42
C SER A 486 -0.64 -4.99 39.08
N THR A 487 -1.58 -4.04 38.98
CA THR A 487 -2.96 -4.35 38.57
C THR A 487 -3.00 -4.92 37.16
N LEU A 488 -2.30 -4.29 36.18
CA LEU A 488 -2.23 -4.77 34.83
C LEU A 488 -1.61 -6.17 34.70
N LEU A 489 -0.56 -6.45 35.48
CA LEU A 489 0.03 -7.79 35.53
C LEU A 489 -0.96 -8.81 36.06
N LYS A 490 -1.67 -8.51 37.16
CA LYS A 490 -2.69 -9.41 37.77
C LYS A 490 -3.78 -9.78 36.76
N ASP A 491 -4.32 -8.80 36.06
CA ASP A 491 -5.35 -9.01 35.06
C ASP A 491 -4.85 -9.87 33.88
N SER A 492 -3.53 -9.89 33.65
CA SER A 492 -2.87 -10.61 32.56
C SER A 492 -2.33 -11.99 32.94
N LEU A 493 -2.31 -12.37 34.23
CA LEU A 493 -1.76 -13.65 34.72
C LEU A 493 -2.35 -14.87 34.00
N PRO A 494 -3.69 -14.98 33.76
CA PRO A 494 -4.26 -16.14 33.07
C PRO A 494 -3.73 -16.30 31.66
N ALA A 495 -3.57 -15.20 30.94
CA ALA A 495 -3.05 -15.21 29.57
C ALA A 495 -1.53 -15.49 29.52
N LEU A 496 -0.76 -15.01 30.51
CA LEU A 496 0.66 -15.33 30.65
C LEU A 496 0.86 -16.81 30.99
N GLU A 497 -0.01 -17.41 31.78
CA GLU A 497 0.03 -18.83 32.11
C GLU A 497 -0.24 -19.71 30.90
N GLN A 498 -1.15 -19.32 30.00
CA GLN A 498 -1.40 -20.02 28.74
C GLN A 498 -0.16 -20.14 27.86
N ILE A 499 0.69 -19.09 27.82
CA ILE A 499 1.92 -19.10 27.04
C ILE A 499 3.13 -19.69 27.79
N GLY A 500 2.92 -20.23 29.00
CA GLY A 500 3.93 -20.97 29.75
C GLY A 500 4.75 -20.14 30.74
N PHE A 501 4.29 -18.94 31.15
CA PHE A 501 4.83 -18.21 32.27
C PHE A 501 4.08 -18.59 33.56
N VAL A 502 4.80 -18.85 34.65
CA VAL A 502 4.23 -18.99 35.96
C VAL A 502 4.81 -17.90 36.86
N ILE A 503 3.92 -17.04 37.35
CA ILE A 503 4.26 -15.87 38.14
C ILE A 503 3.43 -15.90 39.41
N GLU A 504 4.08 -15.83 40.59
CA GLU A 504 3.43 -15.80 41.91
C GLU A 504 3.60 -14.44 42.57
N GLU A 505 2.54 -13.93 43.20
CA GLU A 505 2.61 -12.76 44.06
C GLU A 505 3.15 -13.18 45.44
N PHE A 506 4.23 -12.55 45.91
CA PHE A 506 4.80 -12.85 47.23
C PHE A 506 4.88 -11.62 48.15
N GLY A 507 4.34 -10.49 47.72
CA GLY A 507 4.26 -9.26 48.48
C GLY A 507 3.50 -8.16 47.73
N ARG A 508 3.20 -7.05 48.39
CA ARG A 508 2.49 -5.95 47.76
C ARG A 508 3.37 -5.37 46.63
N ASN A 509 2.93 -5.56 45.37
CA ASN A 509 3.64 -5.17 44.15
C ASN A 509 4.93 -5.97 43.86
N PHE A 510 5.17 -7.07 44.58
CA PHE A 510 6.30 -7.97 44.36
C PHE A 510 5.83 -9.31 43.81
N TYR A 511 6.44 -9.72 42.69
CA TYR A 511 6.12 -10.95 41.97
C TYR A 511 7.37 -11.81 41.83
N ARG A 512 7.16 -13.12 41.80
CA ARG A 512 8.21 -14.12 41.60
C ARG A 512 7.92 -14.88 40.31
N LEU A 513 8.85 -14.83 39.34
CA LEU A 513 8.81 -15.60 38.10
C LEU A 513 9.41 -16.98 38.36
N ILE A 514 8.62 -18.05 38.17
CA ILE A 514 8.96 -19.44 38.47
C ILE A 514 9.23 -20.23 37.20
N GLU A 515 8.36 -20.07 36.19
CA GLU A 515 8.49 -20.75 34.88
C GLU A 515 8.43 -19.73 33.76
N CYS A 516 9.15 -20.00 32.68
CA CYS A 516 9.05 -19.29 31.42
C CYS A 516 8.89 -20.27 30.25
N PRO A 517 8.31 -19.86 29.11
CA PRO A 517 8.21 -20.70 27.93
C PRO A 517 9.57 -21.21 27.47
N ALA A 518 9.63 -22.43 26.94
CA ALA A 518 10.89 -23.04 26.44
C ALA A 518 11.57 -22.22 25.32
N TRP A 519 10.82 -21.38 24.60
CA TRP A 519 11.33 -20.49 23.56
C TRP A 519 11.89 -19.15 24.06
N VAL A 520 11.73 -18.83 25.36
CA VAL A 520 12.34 -17.67 26.04
C VAL A 520 13.57 -18.13 26.80
N SER A 521 14.74 -17.58 26.48
CA SER A 521 15.92 -17.86 27.32
C SER A 521 15.71 -17.34 28.74
N PRO A 522 16.03 -18.11 29.78
CA PRO A 522 15.85 -17.72 31.18
C PRO A 522 16.36 -16.32 31.52
N GLU A 523 17.51 -15.94 30.96
CA GLU A 523 18.14 -14.63 31.13
C GLU A 523 17.25 -13.45 30.69
N PHE A 524 16.31 -13.66 29.75
CA PHE A 524 15.42 -12.63 29.22
C PHE A 524 13.99 -12.72 29.76
N ALA A 525 13.68 -13.73 30.57
CA ALA A 525 12.32 -13.96 31.05
C ALA A 525 11.78 -12.78 31.87
N ARG A 526 12.62 -12.20 32.75
CA ARG A 526 12.27 -11.01 33.52
C ARG A 526 12.05 -9.78 32.64
N SER A 527 12.97 -9.52 31.69
CA SER A 527 12.85 -8.36 30.79
C SER A 527 11.62 -8.48 29.90
N TYR A 528 11.25 -9.72 29.52
CA TYR A 528 10.03 -9.99 28.77
C TYR A 528 8.78 -9.50 29.52
N ILE A 529 8.65 -9.82 30.80
CA ILE A 529 7.50 -9.40 31.61
C ILE A 529 7.48 -7.89 31.82
N LEU A 530 8.64 -7.25 32.05
CA LEU A 530 8.74 -5.80 32.20
C LEU A 530 8.34 -5.07 30.90
N ASP A 531 8.85 -5.50 29.74
CA ASP A 531 8.49 -4.96 28.43
C ASP A 531 7.00 -5.16 28.14
N PHE A 532 6.43 -6.32 28.51
CA PHE A 532 5.01 -6.59 28.38
C PHE A 532 4.16 -5.59 29.19
N VAL A 533 4.50 -5.39 30.47
CA VAL A 533 3.79 -4.44 31.35
C VAL A 533 3.90 -3.00 30.83
N GLU A 534 5.07 -2.59 30.34
CA GLU A 534 5.28 -1.28 29.72
C GLU A 534 4.38 -1.08 28.49
N ILE A 535 4.33 -2.07 27.58
CA ILE A 535 3.46 -2.03 26.39
C ILE A 535 1.99 -1.98 26.82
N ALA A 536 1.58 -2.77 27.81
CA ALA A 536 0.23 -2.80 28.34
C ALA A 536 -0.17 -1.47 28.99
N SER A 537 0.74 -0.81 29.72
CA SER A 537 0.49 0.48 30.36
C SER A 537 0.31 1.64 29.38
N THR A 538 1.01 1.62 28.25
CA THR A 538 0.94 2.68 27.23
C THR A 538 -0.30 2.61 26.35
N ALA A 539 -0.97 1.47 26.28
CA ALA A 539 -2.11 1.24 25.39
C ALA A 539 -3.49 1.24 26.10
N SER A 540 -3.54 1.58 27.37
CA SER A 540 -4.77 1.65 28.18
C SER A 540 -5.74 2.70 27.64
N GLY A 541 -6.66 2.31 26.74
CA GLY A 541 -7.68 3.26 26.28
C GLY A 541 -8.79 2.76 25.36
N VAL A 542 -8.61 1.69 24.60
CA VAL A 542 -9.68 1.30 23.63
C VAL A 542 -9.65 -0.21 23.36
N GLY A 543 -10.67 -0.94 23.78
CA GLY A 543 -10.93 -2.29 23.32
C GLY A 543 -11.02 -3.33 24.44
N ASP A 544 -11.47 -4.52 24.07
CA ASP A 544 -11.50 -5.69 24.93
C ASP A 544 -10.09 -5.99 25.48
N THR A 545 -9.94 -5.93 26.80
CA THR A 545 -8.67 -6.04 27.52
C THR A 545 -7.96 -7.36 27.18
N GLU A 546 -8.69 -8.44 26.99
CA GLU A 546 -8.15 -9.76 26.66
C GLU A 546 -7.49 -9.80 25.27
N THR A 547 -8.16 -9.30 24.26
CA THR A 547 -7.61 -9.21 22.89
C THR A 547 -6.39 -8.29 22.84
N PHE A 548 -6.42 -7.21 23.62
CA PHE A 548 -5.28 -6.30 23.72
C PHE A 548 -4.06 -6.96 24.37
N VAL A 549 -4.27 -7.67 25.49
CA VAL A 549 -3.22 -8.40 26.21
C VAL A 549 -2.60 -9.48 25.31
N LYS A 550 -3.42 -10.26 24.59
CA LYS A 550 -2.94 -11.24 23.60
C LYS A 550 -2.05 -10.59 22.54
N ASN A 551 -2.48 -9.50 21.94
CA ASN A 551 -1.70 -8.77 20.93
C ASN A 551 -0.39 -8.19 21.48
N ALA A 552 -0.39 -7.66 22.70
CA ALA A 552 0.80 -7.13 23.35
C ALA A 552 1.82 -8.25 23.66
N MET A 553 1.35 -9.40 24.13
CA MET A 553 2.18 -10.59 24.37
C MET A 553 2.82 -11.11 23.10
N VAL A 554 2.03 -11.24 22.04
CA VAL A 554 2.49 -11.70 20.73
C VAL A 554 3.54 -10.74 20.14
N LYS A 555 3.32 -9.43 20.24
CA LYS A 555 4.31 -8.42 19.82
C LYS A 555 5.61 -8.50 20.64
N ASN A 556 5.51 -8.70 21.93
CA ASN A 556 6.69 -8.75 22.81
C ASN A 556 7.49 -10.04 22.63
N SER A 557 6.84 -11.17 22.38
CA SER A 557 7.51 -12.45 22.13
C SER A 557 8.52 -12.40 20.98
N THR A 558 8.27 -11.54 19.96
CA THR A 558 9.17 -11.37 18.82
C THR A 558 10.42 -10.54 19.12
N LYS A 559 10.45 -9.77 20.23
CA LYS A 559 11.64 -8.99 20.63
C LYS A 559 12.71 -9.86 21.31
N ASN A 560 12.30 -10.85 22.06
CA ASN A 560 13.15 -11.62 23.00
C ASN A 560 13.29 -13.09 22.59
N ILE A 561 12.99 -13.45 21.34
CA ILE A 561 13.27 -14.78 20.82
C ILE A 561 14.79 -14.93 20.68
N GLY A 562 15.39 -15.45 21.76
CA GLY A 562 16.82 -15.66 21.85
C GLY A 562 17.26 -16.92 21.11
N HIS A 563 17.43 -16.87 19.79
CA HIS A 563 18.29 -17.85 19.13
C HIS A 563 19.71 -17.28 19.11
N LYS A 564 20.53 -17.66 20.08
CA LYS A 564 21.95 -17.25 20.20
C LYS A 564 22.90 -18.12 19.36
N GLY A 565 22.38 -19.08 18.56
CA GLY A 565 23.17 -20.01 17.77
C GLY A 565 23.12 -19.72 16.25
N ARG A 566 24.04 -20.33 15.53
CA ARG A 566 23.92 -20.49 14.07
C ARG A 566 22.98 -21.66 13.83
N PHE A 567 22.02 -21.49 12.91
CA PHE A 567 21.17 -22.59 12.47
C PHE A 567 22.03 -23.62 11.72
N THR A 568 21.68 -24.89 11.87
CA THR A 568 22.25 -25.99 11.08
C THR A 568 21.46 -26.18 9.79
N GLU A 569 21.96 -26.98 8.85
CA GLU A 569 21.23 -27.33 7.63
C GLU A 569 19.91 -28.06 7.93
N GLU A 570 19.93 -28.95 8.93
CA GLU A 570 18.74 -29.64 9.42
C GLU A 570 17.71 -28.68 9.99
N ASP A 571 18.15 -27.68 10.78
CA ASP A 571 17.26 -26.62 11.28
C ASP A 571 16.63 -25.83 10.13
N ALA A 572 17.39 -25.48 9.11
CA ALA A 572 16.90 -24.73 7.95
C ALA A 572 15.81 -25.49 7.19
N ILE A 573 16.01 -26.80 6.97
CA ILE A 573 15.04 -27.68 6.33
C ILE A 573 13.79 -27.81 7.20
N GLN A 574 13.94 -28.03 8.51
CA GLN A 574 12.81 -28.14 9.43
C GLN A 574 12.02 -26.83 9.52
N LEU A 575 12.70 -25.69 9.56
CA LEU A 575 12.06 -24.36 9.56
C LEU A 575 11.32 -24.09 8.25
N ALA A 576 11.87 -24.48 7.10
CA ALA A 576 11.19 -24.34 5.82
C ALA A 576 9.88 -25.14 5.80
N ASN A 577 9.91 -26.38 6.30
CA ASN A 577 8.75 -27.23 6.44
C ASN A 577 7.65 -26.60 7.32
N GLN A 578 8.03 -26.19 8.51
CA GLN A 578 7.10 -25.61 9.46
C GLN A 578 6.54 -24.26 8.97
N LEU A 579 7.38 -23.44 8.32
CA LEU A 579 6.98 -22.16 7.78
C LEU A 579 5.92 -22.29 6.68
N LEU A 580 6.09 -23.24 5.76
CA LEU A 580 5.11 -23.49 4.70
C LEU A 580 3.75 -23.97 5.25
N GLY A 581 3.74 -24.57 6.45
CA GLY A 581 2.51 -24.90 7.20
C GLY A 581 1.85 -23.71 7.90
N CYS A 582 2.52 -22.56 8.02
CA CYS A 582 1.97 -21.35 8.66
C CYS A 582 0.85 -20.71 7.85
N ARG A 583 -0.01 -19.94 8.52
CA ARG A 583 -1.08 -19.14 7.89
C ARG A 583 -0.50 -18.03 7.00
N ASN A 584 0.61 -17.43 7.43
CA ASN A 584 1.34 -16.41 6.66
C ASN A 584 2.83 -16.75 6.57
N PRO A 585 3.25 -17.56 5.59
CA PRO A 585 4.66 -17.93 5.45
C PRO A 585 5.57 -16.80 4.92
N TYR A 586 5.01 -15.73 4.34
CA TYR A 586 5.77 -14.76 3.56
C TYR A 586 6.52 -13.71 4.38
N THR A 587 6.08 -13.43 5.61
CA THR A 587 6.70 -12.39 6.45
C THR A 587 6.77 -12.80 7.90
N CYS A 588 7.85 -12.43 8.59
CA CYS A 588 7.94 -12.56 10.05
C CYS A 588 6.98 -11.57 10.76
N PRO A 589 6.71 -11.69 12.06
CA PRO A 589 5.82 -10.80 12.80
C PRO A 589 6.23 -9.32 12.76
N LYS A 590 7.50 -9.04 12.47
CA LYS A 590 8.03 -7.68 12.26
C LYS A 590 7.84 -7.16 10.82
N GLY A 591 7.15 -7.94 9.97
CA GLY A 591 6.90 -7.62 8.57
C GLY A 591 8.12 -7.74 7.65
N LYS A 592 9.20 -8.41 8.07
CA LYS A 592 10.34 -8.71 7.19
C LYS A 592 10.07 -9.99 6.39
N PRO A 593 10.49 -10.07 5.13
CA PRO A 593 10.36 -11.30 4.34
C PRO A 593 11.03 -12.49 5.04
N THR A 594 10.38 -13.64 5.02
CA THR A 594 10.89 -14.92 5.49
C THR A 594 11.66 -15.62 4.39
N PHE A 595 11.17 -15.52 3.15
CA PHE A 595 11.83 -15.98 1.95
C PHE A 595 11.43 -15.10 0.75
N PHE A 596 12.16 -15.24 -0.35
CA PHE A 596 11.84 -14.65 -1.65
C PHE A 596 12.23 -15.64 -2.76
N GLU A 597 11.45 -15.64 -3.83
CA GLU A 597 11.65 -16.50 -4.99
C GLU A 597 12.40 -15.76 -6.09
N LEU A 598 13.28 -16.47 -6.76
CA LEU A 598 14.01 -16.06 -7.96
C LEU A 598 13.68 -17.07 -9.08
N PRO A 599 12.58 -16.85 -9.81
CA PRO A 599 12.19 -17.76 -10.89
C PRO A 599 13.21 -17.75 -12.03
N VAL A 600 13.31 -18.84 -12.79
CA VAL A 600 14.24 -19.00 -13.92
C VAL A 600 14.10 -17.86 -14.93
N ARG A 601 12.90 -17.39 -15.20
CA ARG A 601 12.64 -16.26 -16.09
C ARG A 601 13.37 -14.96 -15.70
N ASP A 602 13.59 -14.72 -14.40
CA ASP A 602 14.30 -13.52 -13.93
C ASP A 602 15.80 -13.60 -14.28
N PHE A 603 16.34 -14.83 -14.33
CA PHE A 603 17.70 -15.08 -14.83
C PHE A 603 17.75 -14.91 -16.35
N GLU A 604 16.79 -15.48 -17.11
CA GLU A 604 16.67 -15.34 -18.55
C GLU A 604 16.63 -13.87 -18.96
N ASP A 605 15.81 -13.06 -18.27
CA ASP A 605 15.69 -11.62 -18.53
C ASP A 605 17.01 -10.88 -18.25
N ARG A 606 17.71 -11.22 -17.18
CA ARG A 606 19.00 -10.61 -16.82
C ARG A 606 20.10 -10.98 -17.79
N PHE A 607 20.16 -12.23 -18.21
CA PHE A 607 21.14 -12.71 -19.21
C PHE A 607 20.71 -12.36 -20.65
N ARG A 608 19.48 -11.89 -20.87
CA ARG A 608 18.88 -11.68 -22.20
C ARG A 608 18.94 -12.93 -23.08
N ARG A 609 18.85 -14.09 -22.51
CA ARG A 609 18.86 -15.40 -23.15
C ARG A 609 17.85 -16.30 -22.47
N LYS A 610 17.15 -17.14 -23.26
CA LYS A 610 16.37 -18.26 -22.72
C LYS A 610 17.34 -19.33 -22.24
N LEU A 611 17.18 -19.78 -21.02
CA LEU A 611 17.93 -20.88 -20.40
C LEU A 611 17.35 -22.22 -20.82
#